data_937b088fa6ff948bc21d6d1d65c595cb
#
_entry.id   937b088fa6ff948bc21d6d1d65c595cb
#
_cell.length_a   1.000
_cell.length_b   1.000
_cell.length_c   1.000
_cell.angle_alpha   90.00
_cell.angle_beta   90.00
_cell.angle_gamma   90.00
#
_symmetry.space_group_name_H-M   'P 1'
#
loop_
_entity.id
_entity.type
_entity.pdbx_description
1 polymer ?
#
loop_
_entity_poly.entity_id
_entity_poly.type
_entity_poly.pdbx_seq_one_letter_code
_entity_poly.pdbx_strand_id
1 'polypeptide(L)'
;VGSEMCIRDSMCGVPYHAAETYINRLIERGHKVAICEQVEDPKKAKGLVKREVVRIVTPGTTLDAAALDETKNNYLMSIVSMEEHFGCAIADITTGDCFLTELDKPQKLLDEINKFVPAEIICNDSFYMSNIDTDDLQNRLGICVFSLDSWYFDDELCRRTLKDHFHVGSLEGLGVGDYDCGIIAAGALFLYLKETQKTALSHMTTIRPY
;
A
#
# COMPACT_ATOMS: atom_id res chain seq x y z
N VAL A 1 11.87 -31.59 1.59
CA VAL A 1 10.70 -31.80 0.73
C VAL A 1 9.93 -30.50 0.81
N GLY A 2 10.18 -29.57 -0.15
CA GLY A 2 9.48 -28.30 -0.23
C GLY A 2 8.02 -28.52 -0.61
N SER A 3 7.11 -28.06 0.21
CA SER A 3 5.71 -27.90 -0.13
C SER A 3 5.63 -26.76 -1.15
N GLU A 4 5.58 -27.09 -2.43
CA GLU A 4 5.14 -26.15 -3.46
C GLU A 4 3.65 -25.89 -3.22
N MET A 5 3.33 -24.79 -2.56
CA MET A 5 1.99 -24.26 -2.59
C MET A 5 1.74 -23.76 -4.00
N CYS A 6 1.04 -24.58 -4.80
CA CYS A 6 0.51 -24.11 -6.09
C CYS A 6 -0.57 -23.08 -5.83
N ILE A 7 -0.18 -21.82 -5.73
CA ILE A 7 -1.10 -20.69 -5.80
C ILE A 7 -1.65 -20.69 -7.22
N ARG A 8 -2.92 -21.07 -7.39
CA ARG A 8 -3.62 -21.02 -8.67
C ARG A 8 -4.15 -19.62 -8.91
N ASP A 9 -3.23 -18.67 -9.07
CA ASP A 9 -3.61 -17.33 -9.51
C ASP A 9 -3.89 -17.33 -11.01
N SER A 10 -4.86 -16.51 -11.42
CA SER A 10 -5.17 -16.32 -12.83
C SER A 10 -4.00 -15.63 -13.52
N MET A 11 -3.27 -16.34 -14.37
CA MET A 11 -2.16 -15.79 -15.14
C MET A 11 -2.58 -15.59 -16.59
N CYS A 12 -2.35 -14.39 -17.13
CA CYS A 12 -2.64 -14.02 -18.50
C CYS A 12 -1.40 -13.43 -19.17
N GLY A 13 -1.07 -13.89 -20.37
CA GLY A 13 -0.03 -13.29 -21.18
C GLY A 13 -0.64 -12.24 -22.12
N VAL A 14 -0.13 -11.03 -22.08
CA VAL A 14 -0.55 -9.93 -22.96
C VAL A 14 0.65 -9.35 -23.72
N PRO A 15 0.47 -8.80 -24.93
CA PRO A 15 1.53 -8.10 -25.61
C PRO A 15 2.02 -6.90 -24.79
N TYR A 16 3.33 -6.70 -24.74
CA TYR A 16 3.96 -5.65 -23.91
C TYR A 16 3.33 -4.25 -24.15
N HIS A 17 3.10 -3.88 -25.40
CA HIS A 17 2.52 -2.57 -25.78
C HIS A 17 1.06 -2.38 -25.35
N ALA A 18 0.36 -3.45 -24.99
CA ALA A 18 -1.03 -3.41 -24.53
C ALA A 18 -1.16 -3.62 -23.00
N ALA A 19 -0.06 -3.98 -22.32
CA ALA A 19 -0.07 -4.36 -20.93
C ALA A 19 -0.66 -3.26 -20.02
N GLU A 20 -0.24 -2.01 -20.19
CA GLU A 20 -0.71 -0.88 -19.40
C GLU A 20 -2.24 -0.70 -19.49
N THR A 21 -2.80 -0.79 -20.69
CA THR A 21 -4.26 -0.67 -20.88
C THR A 21 -5.03 -1.74 -20.09
N TYR A 22 -4.53 -2.98 -20.08
CA TYR A 22 -5.18 -4.06 -19.33
C TYR A 22 -4.99 -3.91 -17.82
N ILE A 23 -3.80 -3.50 -17.38
CA ILE A 23 -3.51 -3.22 -15.97
C ILE A 23 -4.48 -2.15 -15.47
N ASN A 24 -4.58 -1.01 -16.16
CA ASN A 24 -5.45 0.10 -15.76
C ASN A 24 -6.92 -0.33 -15.61
N ARG A 25 -7.45 -1.10 -16.57
CA ARG A 25 -8.83 -1.62 -16.48
C ARG A 25 -9.05 -2.55 -15.29
N LEU A 26 -8.02 -3.29 -14.85
CA LEU A 26 -8.11 -4.16 -13.68
C LEU A 26 -8.03 -3.34 -12.39
N ILE A 27 -7.14 -2.34 -12.36
CA ILE A 27 -7.00 -1.42 -11.23
C ILE A 27 -8.27 -0.60 -11.02
N GLU A 28 -8.89 -0.06 -12.07
CA GLU A 28 -10.18 0.65 -12.01
C GLU A 28 -11.30 -0.21 -11.41
N ARG A 29 -11.19 -1.54 -11.51
CA ARG A 29 -12.12 -2.49 -10.91
C ARG A 29 -11.71 -2.93 -9.49
N GLY A 30 -10.69 -2.33 -8.92
CA GLY A 30 -10.17 -2.63 -7.58
C GLY A 30 -9.32 -3.90 -7.48
N HIS A 31 -8.80 -4.42 -8.60
CA HIS A 31 -7.92 -5.59 -8.55
C HIS A 31 -6.46 -5.19 -8.34
N LYS A 32 -5.71 -6.03 -7.62
CA LYS A 32 -4.25 -5.96 -7.56
C LYS A 32 -3.66 -6.78 -8.71
N VAL A 33 -2.66 -6.24 -9.41
CA VAL A 33 -2.07 -6.86 -10.59
C VAL A 33 -0.58 -7.09 -10.37
N ALA A 34 -0.15 -8.36 -10.31
CA ALA A 34 1.26 -8.72 -10.26
C ALA A 34 1.84 -8.77 -11.67
N ILE A 35 2.86 -7.96 -11.93
CA ILE A 35 3.63 -7.99 -13.18
C ILE A 35 4.76 -8.98 -13.02
N CYS A 36 4.75 -10.02 -13.86
CA CYS A 36 5.72 -11.09 -13.84
C CYS A 36 6.55 -11.07 -15.11
N GLU A 37 7.86 -10.93 -14.99
CA GLU A 37 8.79 -10.88 -16.10
C GLU A 37 9.76 -12.06 -16.11
N GLN A 38 10.34 -12.32 -17.28
CA GLN A 38 11.39 -13.33 -17.44
C GLN A 38 12.71 -12.73 -16.95
N VAL A 39 13.30 -13.33 -15.92
CA VAL A 39 14.57 -12.89 -15.32
C VAL A 39 15.78 -13.71 -15.78
N GLU A 40 15.56 -14.68 -16.67
CA GLU A 40 16.60 -15.55 -17.23
C GLU A 40 16.63 -15.43 -18.77
N ASP A 41 17.82 -15.46 -19.36
CA ASP A 41 17.99 -15.49 -20.81
C ASP A 41 17.41 -16.81 -21.39
N PRO A 42 16.37 -16.75 -22.25
CA PRO A 42 15.75 -17.94 -22.83
C PRO A 42 16.72 -18.89 -23.54
N LYS A 43 17.84 -18.36 -24.07
CA LYS A 43 18.87 -19.16 -24.76
C LYS A 43 19.75 -19.95 -23.80
N LYS A 44 19.77 -19.61 -22.51
CA LYS A 44 20.56 -20.27 -21.47
C LYS A 44 19.72 -21.16 -20.56
N ALA A 45 18.41 -21.04 -20.62
CA ALA A 45 17.49 -21.82 -19.81
C ALA A 45 17.50 -23.31 -20.22
N LYS A 46 17.71 -24.21 -19.25
CA LYS A 46 17.60 -25.66 -19.42
C LYS A 46 16.18 -26.16 -19.08
N GLY A 47 15.17 -25.56 -19.69
CA GLY A 47 13.77 -25.88 -19.43
C GLY A 47 12.87 -24.64 -19.49
N LEU A 48 11.91 -24.52 -18.56
CA LEU A 48 11.07 -23.35 -18.44
C LEU A 48 11.90 -22.15 -17.94
N VAL A 49 11.81 -21.03 -18.65
CA VAL A 49 12.48 -19.78 -18.28
C VAL A 49 11.98 -19.29 -16.92
N LYS A 50 12.90 -18.95 -16.03
CA LYS A 50 12.57 -18.40 -14.71
C LYS A 50 11.84 -17.08 -14.87
N ARG A 51 10.75 -16.93 -14.11
CA ARG A 51 9.96 -15.70 -14.02
C ARG A 51 9.85 -15.25 -12.59
N GLU A 52 9.83 -13.96 -12.38
CA GLU A 52 9.66 -13.35 -11.05
C GLU A 52 8.68 -12.19 -11.12
N VAL A 53 7.96 -11.97 -10.01
CA VAL A 53 7.13 -10.79 -9.85
C VAL A 53 8.05 -9.59 -9.62
N VAL A 54 8.06 -8.67 -10.60
CA VAL A 54 8.91 -7.47 -10.57
C VAL A 54 8.19 -6.27 -9.96
N ARG A 55 6.86 -6.27 -9.98
CA ARG A 55 6.04 -5.21 -9.41
C ARG A 55 4.62 -5.70 -9.18
N ILE A 56 3.98 -5.16 -8.13
CA ILE A 56 2.54 -5.31 -7.91
C ILE A 56 1.90 -3.93 -8.04
N VAL A 57 0.99 -3.77 -9.00
CA VAL A 57 0.23 -2.52 -9.20
C VAL A 57 -1.10 -2.66 -8.48
N THR A 58 -1.44 -1.65 -7.69
CA THR A 58 -2.69 -1.56 -6.93
C THR A 58 -3.34 -0.19 -7.15
N PRO A 59 -4.61 0.03 -6.79
CA PRO A 59 -5.26 1.33 -6.96
C PRO A 59 -4.47 2.51 -6.37
N GLY A 60 -3.91 2.34 -5.16
CA GLY A 60 -3.15 3.38 -4.47
C GLY A 60 -1.67 3.45 -4.84
N THR A 61 -1.16 2.52 -5.66
CA THR A 61 0.26 2.45 -6.03
C THR A 61 0.53 2.58 -7.53
N THR A 62 -0.48 2.89 -8.33
CA THR A 62 -0.29 3.16 -9.75
C THR A 62 0.47 4.47 -9.97
N LEU A 63 1.41 4.46 -10.91
CA LEU A 63 2.19 5.63 -11.35
C LEU A 63 1.89 6.00 -12.80
N ASP A 64 0.97 5.28 -13.44
CA ASP A 64 0.63 5.50 -14.84
C ASP A 64 -0.23 6.76 -15.00
N ALA A 65 0.30 7.75 -15.71
CA ALA A 65 -0.40 9.00 -15.98
C ALA A 65 -1.74 8.80 -16.73
N ALA A 66 -1.89 7.71 -17.48
CA ALA A 66 -3.15 7.40 -18.16
C ALA A 66 -4.23 6.85 -17.20
N ALA A 67 -3.82 6.30 -16.03
CA ALA A 67 -4.73 5.83 -15.00
C ALA A 67 -4.98 6.89 -13.91
N LEU A 68 -4.16 7.94 -13.86
CA LEU A 68 -4.26 9.02 -12.89
C LEU A 68 -5.03 10.21 -13.47
N ASP A 69 -5.90 10.77 -12.67
CA ASP A 69 -6.46 12.10 -12.93
C ASP A 69 -5.37 13.13 -12.60
N GLU A 70 -4.82 13.82 -13.60
CA GLU A 70 -3.76 14.82 -13.43
C GLU A 70 -4.12 15.96 -12.45
N THR A 71 -5.40 16.09 -12.11
CA THR A 71 -5.91 17.11 -11.20
C THR A 71 -6.06 16.64 -9.77
N LYS A 72 -5.82 15.35 -9.48
CA LYS A 72 -6.04 14.74 -8.16
C LYS A 72 -4.82 13.96 -7.70
N ASN A 73 -4.56 14.02 -6.39
CA ASN A 73 -3.59 13.15 -5.77
C ASN A 73 -4.08 11.70 -5.73
N ASN A 74 -3.16 10.75 -5.87
CA ASN A 74 -3.46 9.33 -5.73
C ASN A 74 -3.00 8.83 -4.36
N TYR A 75 -3.87 9.00 -3.36
CA TYR A 75 -3.53 8.63 -2.00
C TYR A 75 -3.70 7.13 -1.73
N LEU A 76 -2.69 6.56 -1.09
CA LEU A 76 -2.74 5.30 -0.35
C LEU A 76 -2.85 5.63 1.13
N MET A 77 -3.83 5.06 1.83
CA MET A 77 -4.04 5.24 3.26
C MET A 77 -3.85 3.93 4.01
N SER A 78 -3.12 3.96 5.12
CA SER A 78 -3.00 2.85 6.07
C SER A 78 -3.73 3.19 7.34
N ILE A 79 -4.59 2.29 7.80
CA ILE A 79 -5.40 2.47 9.01
C ILE A 79 -5.14 1.30 9.96
N VAL A 80 -4.82 1.65 11.19
CA VAL A 80 -4.70 0.70 12.31
C VAL A 80 -5.74 1.03 13.36
N SER A 81 -6.59 0.08 13.70
CA SER A 81 -7.51 0.18 14.81
C SER A 81 -6.97 -0.61 15.99
N MET A 82 -6.75 0.05 17.12
CA MET A 82 -6.30 -0.54 18.38
C MET A 82 -7.21 -0.01 19.50
N GLU A 83 -8.03 -0.89 20.06
CA GLU A 83 -9.03 -0.56 21.08
C GLU A 83 -9.95 0.59 20.62
N GLU A 84 -9.83 1.78 21.21
CA GLU A 84 -10.62 2.98 20.87
C GLU A 84 -9.82 4.03 20.07
N HIS A 85 -8.58 3.69 19.67
CA HIS A 85 -7.69 4.59 18.94
C HIS A 85 -7.47 4.11 17.50
N PHE A 86 -7.29 5.07 16.61
CA PHE A 86 -6.99 4.83 15.21
C PHE A 86 -5.70 5.53 14.82
N GLY A 87 -4.72 4.77 14.35
CA GLY A 87 -3.57 5.30 13.65
C GLY A 87 -3.90 5.41 12.17
N CYS A 88 -3.56 6.54 11.56
CA CYS A 88 -3.78 6.80 10.15
C CYS A 88 -2.50 7.33 9.52
N ALA A 89 -2.04 6.70 8.45
CA ALA A 89 -0.93 7.18 7.64
C ALA A 89 -1.37 7.29 6.18
N ILE A 90 -0.97 8.36 5.51
CA ILE A 90 -1.40 8.68 4.15
C ILE A 90 -0.16 9.00 3.33
N ALA A 91 -0.07 8.42 2.13
CA ALA A 91 1.00 8.74 1.21
C ALA A 91 0.49 8.93 -0.21
N ASP A 92 1.13 9.84 -0.93
CA ASP A 92 1.06 9.93 -2.38
C ASP A 92 2.44 9.55 -2.95
N ILE A 93 2.49 8.43 -3.65
CA ILE A 93 3.75 7.92 -4.21
C ILE A 93 4.25 8.80 -5.35
N THR A 94 3.38 9.55 -6.01
CA THR A 94 3.75 10.40 -7.15
C THR A 94 4.51 11.64 -6.70
N THR A 95 4.11 12.23 -5.56
CA THR A 95 4.72 13.43 -4.98
C THR A 95 5.77 13.12 -3.91
N GLY A 96 5.68 11.95 -3.27
CA GLY A 96 6.50 11.57 -2.13
C GLY A 96 6.00 12.14 -0.80
N ASP A 97 4.83 12.77 -0.78
CA ASP A 97 4.23 13.27 0.45
C ASP A 97 3.76 12.12 1.34
N CYS A 98 4.06 12.22 2.63
CA CYS A 98 3.60 11.27 3.64
C CYS A 98 3.18 11.99 4.91
N PHE A 99 2.00 11.64 5.41
CA PHE A 99 1.40 12.21 6.61
C PHE A 99 0.99 11.12 7.58
N LEU A 100 0.96 11.42 8.87
CA LEU A 100 0.38 10.54 9.88
C LEU A 100 -0.39 11.33 10.93
N THR A 101 -1.39 10.68 11.51
CA THR A 101 -2.17 11.21 12.64
C THR A 101 -2.73 10.10 13.49
N GLU A 102 -3.20 10.44 14.68
CA GLU A 102 -3.96 9.55 15.55
C GLU A 102 -5.33 10.15 15.87
N LEU A 103 -6.33 9.31 15.93
CA LEU A 103 -7.72 9.71 16.09
C LEU A 103 -8.37 8.87 17.18
N ASP A 104 -9.20 9.52 17.99
CA ASP A 104 -9.88 8.96 19.16
C ASP A 104 -11.34 8.57 18.91
N LYS A 105 -11.85 8.80 17.68
CA LYS A 105 -13.26 8.55 17.34
C LYS A 105 -13.41 8.07 15.92
N PRO A 106 -14.31 7.09 15.68
CA PRO A 106 -14.61 6.61 14.33
C PRO A 106 -15.08 7.72 13.38
N GLN A 107 -15.83 8.72 13.90
CA GLN A 107 -16.32 9.83 13.09
C GLN A 107 -15.17 10.68 12.53
N LYS A 108 -14.14 10.98 13.35
CA LYS A 108 -12.97 11.72 12.89
C LYS A 108 -12.21 10.94 11.81
N LEU A 109 -12.14 9.62 11.94
CA LEU A 109 -11.53 8.77 10.91
C LEU A 109 -12.30 8.84 9.59
N LEU A 110 -13.63 8.78 9.64
CA LEU A 110 -14.47 8.95 8.45
C LEU A 110 -14.30 10.34 7.82
N ASP A 111 -14.13 11.38 8.63
CA ASP A 111 -13.87 12.73 8.16
C ASP A 111 -12.52 12.81 7.41
N GLU A 112 -11.47 12.13 7.92
CA GLU A 112 -10.17 12.05 7.23
C GLU A 112 -10.26 11.23 5.93
N ILE A 113 -10.97 10.10 5.94
CA ILE A 113 -11.23 9.31 4.72
C ILE A 113 -11.95 10.17 3.66
N ASN A 114 -12.99 10.90 4.06
CA ASN A 114 -13.72 11.79 3.15
C ASN A 114 -12.89 12.99 2.67
N LYS A 115 -11.94 13.48 3.46
CA LYS A 115 -11.06 14.60 3.11
C LYS A 115 -10.03 14.20 2.04
N PHE A 116 -9.38 13.04 2.20
CA PHE A 116 -8.35 12.59 1.29
C PHE A 116 -8.88 11.77 0.13
N VAL A 117 -10.02 11.10 0.29
CA VAL A 117 -10.61 10.18 -0.69
C VAL A 117 -9.53 9.27 -1.31
N PRO A 118 -8.86 8.42 -0.49
CA PRO A 118 -7.77 7.61 -1.00
C PRO A 118 -8.28 6.61 -2.05
N ALA A 119 -7.46 6.29 -3.04
CA ALA A 119 -7.79 5.24 -3.99
C ALA A 119 -7.78 3.85 -3.35
N GLU A 120 -6.96 3.70 -2.30
CA GLU A 120 -6.79 2.44 -1.60
C GLU A 120 -6.59 2.67 -0.10
N ILE A 121 -7.25 1.84 0.72
CA ILE A 121 -7.01 1.71 2.15
C ILE A 121 -6.46 0.33 2.43
N ILE A 122 -5.33 0.25 3.13
CA ILE A 122 -4.83 -0.96 3.77
C ILE A 122 -5.09 -0.89 5.27
N CYS A 123 -5.50 -1.98 5.89
CA CYS A 123 -5.89 -1.95 7.30
C CYS A 123 -5.63 -3.28 8.01
N ASN A 124 -5.64 -3.25 9.33
CA ASN A 124 -5.65 -4.45 10.14
C ASN A 124 -7.06 -5.04 10.26
N ASP A 125 -7.16 -6.29 10.68
CA ASP A 125 -8.43 -6.99 10.83
C ASP A 125 -9.38 -6.27 11.80
N SER A 126 -8.86 -5.64 12.86
CA SER A 126 -9.69 -4.90 13.82
C SER A 126 -10.45 -3.75 13.17
N PHE A 127 -9.82 -3.03 12.23
CA PHE A 127 -10.51 -2.00 11.44
C PHE A 127 -11.50 -2.63 10.46
N TYR A 128 -11.11 -3.66 9.73
CA TYR A 128 -11.95 -4.31 8.73
C TYR A 128 -13.23 -4.91 9.36
N MET A 129 -13.13 -5.38 10.59
CA MET A 129 -14.26 -5.90 11.37
C MET A 129 -14.98 -4.83 12.21
N SER A 130 -14.59 -3.55 12.09
CA SER A 130 -15.26 -2.45 12.78
C SER A 130 -16.64 -2.16 12.20
N ASN A 131 -17.39 -1.29 12.86
CA ASN A 131 -18.72 -0.85 12.38
C ASN A 131 -18.62 0.16 11.21
N ILE A 132 -17.46 0.36 10.62
CA ILE A 132 -17.29 1.20 9.42
C ILE A 132 -17.68 0.35 8.20
N ASP A 133 -18.66 0.82 7.44
CA ASP A 133 -19.15 0.15 6.25
C ASP A 133 -18.14 0.30 5.09
N THR A 134 -17.28 -0.72 4.92
CA THR A 134 -16.28 -0.75 3.85
C THR A 134 -16.91 -0.88 2.47
N ASP A 135 -18.10 -1.49 2.38
CA ASP A 135 -18.85 -1.59 1.12
C ASP A 135 -19.38 -0.22 0.70
N ASP A 136 -19.83 0.62 1.65
CA ASP A 136 -20.22 2.02 1.37
C ASP A 136 -19.02 2.83 0.87
N LEU A 137 -17.84 2.68 1.49
CA LEU A 137 -16.62 3.34 1.02
C LEU A 137 -16.30 2.97 -0.43
N GLN A 138 -16.42 1.70 -0.79
CA GLN A 138 -16.17 1.24 -2.15
C GLN A 138 -17.24 1.73 -3.13
N ASN A 139 -18.51 1.56 -2.80
CA ASN A 139 -19.62 1.85 -3.72
C ASN A 139 -19.84 3.35 -3.91
N ARG A 140 -19.67 4.16 -2.85
CA ARG A 140 -19.94 5.60 -2.87
C ARG A 140 -18.71 6.43 -3.25
N LEU A 141 -17.53 6.05 -2.77
CA LEU A 141 -16.29 6.82 -2.96
C LEU A 141 -15.29 6.15 -3.91
N GLY A 142 -15.53 4.90 -4.32
CA GLY A 142 -14.61 4.13 -5.16
C GLY A 142 -13.34 3.68 -4.44
N ILE A 143 -13.33 3.71 -3.10
CA ILE A 143 -12.16 3.37 -2.28
C ILE A 143 -12.04 1.86 -2.15
N CYS A 144 -10.92 1.28 -2.55
CA CYS A 144 -10.64 -0.13 -2.35
C CYS A 144 -10.07 -0.36 -0.94
N VAL A 145 -10.69 -1.24 -0.15
CA VAL A 145 -10.24 -1.55 1.23
C VAL A 145 -9.70 -2.97 1.29
N PHE A 146 -8.48 -3.13 1.81
CA PHE A 146 -7.81 -4.42 1.95
C PHE A 146 -7.33 -4.63 3.38
N SER A 147 -7.76 -5.72 4.01
CA SER A 147 -7.13 -6.21 5.24
C SER A 147 -5.81 -6.90 4.89
N LEU A 148 -4.76 -6.60 5.65
CA LEU A 148 -3.44 -7.21 5.51
C LEU A 148 -3.17 -8.15 6.69
N ASP A 149 -2.25 -9.08 6.48
CA ASP A 149 -1.77 -9.99 7.53
C ASP A 149 -1.24 -9.21 8.74
N SER A 150 -1.45 -9.74 9.93
CA SER A 150 -1.11 -9.09 11.22
C SER A 150 0.36 -8.68 11.35
N TRP A 151 1.28 -9.38 10.69
CA TRP A 151 2.70 -9.06 10.75
C TRP A 151 3.06 -7.70 10.14
N TYR A 152 2.24 -7.16 9.21
CA TYR A 152 2.43 -5.80 8.69
C TYR A 152 2.30 -4.73 9.77
N PHE A 153 1.55 -5.04 10.83
CA PHE A 153 1.22 -4.13 11.92
C PHE A 153 1.98 -4.47 13.22
N ASP A 154 3.09 -5.20 13.11
CA ASP A 154 3.99 -5.44 14.23
C ASP A 154 4.74 -4.15 14.59
N ASP A 155 4.61 -3.69 15.84
CA ASP A 155 5.15 -2.40 16.29
C ASP A 155 6.67 -2.30 16.11
N GLU A 156 7.40 -3.35 16.50
CA GLU A 156 8.87 -3.34 16.39
C GLU A 156 9.32 -3.30 14.92
N LEU A 157 8.67 -4.10 14.07
CA LEU A 157 8.94 -4.13 12.63
C LEU A 157 8.61 -2.77 11.98
N CYS A 158 7.48 -2.17 12.33
CA CYS A 158 7.07 -0.86 11.82
C CYS A 158 8.07 0.23 12.19
N ARG A 159 8.43 0.33 13.48
CA ARG A 159 9.41 1.31 13.97
C ARG A 159 10.78 1.13 13.31
N ARG A 160 11.24 -0.10 13.17
CA ARG A 160 12.49 -0.41 12.47
C ARG A 160 12.42 -0.01 11.00
N THR A 161 11.33 -0.34 10.31
CA THR A 161 11.13 -0.02 8.90
C THR A 161 11.19 1.48 8.63
N LEU A 162 10.60 2.30 9.50
CA LEU A 162 10.65 3.76 9.39
C LEU A 162 12.05 4.31 9.67
N LYS A 163 12.72 3.83 10.73
CA LYS A 163 14.11 4.23 11.04
C LYS A 163 15.07 3.93 9.89
N ASP A 164 14.95 2.72 9.33
CA ASP A 164 15.79 2.30 8.20
C ASP A 164 15.51 3.12 6.93
N HIS A 165 14.22 3.44 6.68
CA HIS A 165 13.83 4.20 5.50
C HIS A 165 14.31 5.66 5.57
N PHE A 166 14.10 6.32 6.70
CA PHE A 166 14.46 7.73 6.89
C PHE A 166 15.90 7.92 7.37
N HIS A 167 16.67 6.84 7.56
CA HIS A 167 18.05 6.85 8.05
C HIS A 167 18.23 7.59 9.38
N VAL A 168 17.31 7.39 10.32
CA VAL A 168 17.32 8.04 11.63
C VAL A 168 17.55 7.02 12.76
N GLY A 169 18.22 7.45 13.82
CA GLY A 169 18.42 6.62 15.01
C GLY A 169 17.16 6.51 15.88
N SER A 170 16.30 7.55 15.86
CA SER A 170 15.06 7.58 16.62
C SER A 170 13.95 8.31 15.84
N LEU A 171 12.68 8.00 16.17
CA LEU A 171 11.51 8.58 15.50
C LEU A 171 11.15 9.98 16.04
N GLU A 172 11.66 10.35 17.22
CA GLU A 172 11.54 11.71 17.76
C GLU A 172 12.16 12.76 16.82
N GLY A 173 13.27 12.37 16.15
CA GLY A 173 13.93 13.22 15.16
C GLY A 173 13.08 13.55 13.94
N LEU A 174 12.04 12.75 13.68
CA LEU A 174 11.04 13.00 12.63
C LEU A 174 9.81 13.78 13.14
N GLY A 175 9.74 14.07 14.45
CA GLY A 175 8.59 14.70 15.08
C GLY A 175 7.38 13.79 15.25
N VAL A 176 7.56 12.48 15.17
CA VAL A 176 6.49 11.47 15.26
C VAL A 176 6.64 10.52 16.47
N GLY A 177 7.58 10.80 17.37
CA GLY A 177 7.89 9.93 18.51
C GLY A 177 6.73 9.67 19.47
N ASP A 178 5.79 10.61 19.58
CA ASP A 178 4.64 10.56 20.48
C ASP A 178 3.41 9.83 19.88
N TYR A 179 3.54 9.32 18.66
CA TYR A 179 2.45 8.62 17.94
C TYR A 179 2.68 7.11 17.97
N ASP A 180 1.87 6.35 18.70
CA ASP A 180 2.00 4.89 18.77
C ASP A 180 1.26 4.19 17.64
N CYS A 181 -0.06 4.33 17.55
CA CYS A 181 -0.85 3.75 16.46
C CYS A 181 -0.50 4.35 15.10
N GLY A 182 -0.20 5.67 15.06
CA GLY A 182 0.22 6.37 13.85
C GLY A 182 1.53 5.83 13.27
N ILE A 183 2.49 5.50 14.13
CA ILE A 183 3.77 4.89 13.74
C ILE A 183 3.53 3.49 13.15
N ILE A 184 2.66 2.68 13.77
CA ILE A 184 2.32 1.36 13.23
C ILE A 184 1.64 1.50 11.86
N ALA A 185 0.70 2.42 11.71
CA ALA A 185 0.05 2.69 10.42
C ALA A 185 1.05 3.12 9.34
N ALA A 186 1.97 4.03 9.68
CA ALA A 186 3.02 4.48 8.77
C ALA A 186 4.02 3.37 8.43
N GLY A 187 4.44 2.58 9.40
CA GLY A 187 5.33 1.44 9.19
C GLY A 187 4.71 0.40 8.27
N ALA A 188 3.45 0.04 8.48
CA ALA A 188 2.69 -0.87 7.62
C ALA A 188 2.57 -0.33 6.18
N LEU A 189 2.33 0.97 6.02
CA LEU A 189 2.29 1.64 4.72
C LEU A 189 3.63 1.50 3.99
N PHE A 190 4.76 1.76 4.65
CA PHE A 190 6.09 1.61 4.04
C PHE A 190 6.46 0.16 3.75
N LEU A 191 6.07 -0.80 4.59
CA LEU A 191 6.22 -2.24 4.32
C LEU A 191 5.47 -2.64 3.05
N TYR A 192 4.21 -2.23 2.96
CA TYR A 192 3.36 -2.49 1.79
C TYR A 192 3.92 -1.87 0.51
N LEU A 193 4.39 -0.63 0.57
CA LEU A 193 5.03 0.04 -0.56
C LEU A 193 6.32 -0.65 -1.01
N LYS A 194 7.18 -1.08 -0.08
CA LYS A 194 8.40 -1.83 -0.38
C LYS A 194 8.09 -3.15 -1.07
N GLU A 195 7.05 -3.84 -0.62
CA GLU A 195 6.66 -5.13 -1.20
C GLU A 195 6.04 -4.97 -2.59
N THR A 196 5.16 -3.99 -2.78
CA THR A 196 4.44 -3.79 -4.04
C THR A 196 5.31 -3.16 -5.11
N GLN A 197 6.12 -2.16 -4.77
CA GLN A 197 6.93 -1.42 -5.75
C GLN A 197 8.25 -2.11 -6.09
N LYS A 198 8.82 -2.94 -5.19
CA LYS A 198 10.12 -3.61 -5.36
C LYS A 198 11.28 -2.64 -5.70
N THR A 199 11.07 -1.34 -5.57
CA THR A 199 12.04 -0.29 -5.84
C THR A 199 12.30 0.55 -4.60
N ALA A 200 13.42 1.28 -4.60
CA ALA A 200 13.71 2.21 -3.52
C ALA A 200 12.72 3.39 -3.56
N LEU A 201 12.07 3.65 -2.43
CA LEU A 201 11.16 4.79 -2.23
C LEU A 201 11.95 6.06 -1.83
N SER A 202 13.08 6.29 -2.48
CA SER A 202 14.05 7.33 -2.09
C SER A 202 13.53 8.77 -2.21
N HIS A 203 12.46 8.97 -2.98
CA HIS A 203 11.80 10.27 -3.10
C HIS A 203 10.87 10.58 -1.91
N MET A 204 10.48 9.57 -1.12
CA MET A 204 9.71 9.74 0.11
C MET A 204 10.66 10.05 1.27
N THR A 205 11.03 11.30 1.40
CA THR A 205 12.10 11.75 2.33
C THR A 205 11.59 12.30 3.65
N THR A 206 10.30 12.56 3.77
CA THR A 206 9.69 13.17 4.96
C THR A 206 8.38 12.50 5.33
N ILE A 207 8.12 12.46 6.62
CA ILE A 207 6.81 12.11 7.20
C ILE A 207 6.40 13.27 8.12
N ARG A 208 5.15 13.72 8.01
CA ARG A 208 4.65 14.88 8.74
C ARG A 208 3.45 14.50 9.59
N PRO A 209 3.51 14.70 10.93
CA PRO A 209 2.31 14.62 11.75
C PRO A 209 1.39 15.82 11.49
N TYR A 210 0.08 15.64 11.67
CA TYR A 210 -0.91 16.70 11.46
C TYR A 210 -2.16 16.54 12.35
#